data_259becfe4df65f914f8d9abd6a75bef8
#
_entry.id   259becfe4df65f914f8d9abd6a75bef8
#
_cell.length_a   1.000
_cell.length_b   1.000
_cell.length_c   1.000
_cell.angle_alpha   90.00
_cell.angle_beta   90.00
_cell.angle_gamma   90.00
#
_symmetry.space_group_name_H-M   'P 1'
#
loop_
_entity.id
_entity.type
_entity.pdbx_description
1 polymer ?
#
loop_
_entity_poly.entity_id
_entity_poly.type
_entity_poly.pdbx_seq_one_letter_code
_entity_poly.pdbx_strand_id
1 'polypeptide(L)'
;MRKRLQIFLGVLGCAVCATNGAPGQSASGTLEFAARITPTAARPEPVRQFTFYVLTKSYSEIVKEVEAQNTVDSRDKFIEGLKLSAELKEWLKAHDVFDLTTPDLDRLVTPDDILHVPEFLLAYQRSNSGGVTTGIPKPKYVDADKTANPERYNKQLQEYYVALKKFIQSNPSTVSGIELELTGVNPEQKWSQIQSEHRRRVLRMAPEYAQTKYLAGKADTDLDGRGSLTGLAPGEYWVSTLNLDANAGDTRLGWDVPVTIRAGQTARVELTNLNAVDTHAAAP
;
A
#
# COMPACT_ATOMS: atom_id res chain seq x y z
N MET A 1 -40.22 -90.52 2.71
CA MET A 1 -41.56 -90.36 3.31
C MET A 1 -41.88 -88.88 3.49
N ARG A 2 -43.02 -88.47 2.91
CA ARG A 2 -43.87 -87.29 3.33
C ARG A 2 -43.18 -85.88 3.36
N LYS A 3 -43.76 -84.84 2.91
CA LYS A 3 -44.96 -84.45 2.09
C LYS A 3 -44.80 -83.00 1.73
N ARG A 4 -45.25 -82.63 0.56
CA ARG A 4 -45.49 -81.33 -0.01
C ARG A 4 -46.12 -80.34 0.99
N LEU A 5 -45.76 -79.05 0.85
CA LEU A 5 -46.78 -77.99 0.85
C LEU A 5 -46.26 -76.78 0.06
N GLN A 6 -46.94 -76.52 -1.05
CA GLN A 6 -46.84 -75.24 -1.83
C GLN A 6 -47.76 -74.24 -1.14
N ILE A 7 -47.30 -73.01 -0.95
CA ILE A 7 -48.19 -71.88 -0.76
C ILE A 7 -47.73 -70.77 -1.74
N PHE A 8 -48.64 -70.53 -2.67
CA PHE A 8 -48.65 -69.34 -3.54
C PHE A 8 -49.02 -68.12 -2.70
N LEU A 9 -48.31 -67.01 -2.80
CA LEU A 9 -48.87 -65.70 -2.51
C LEU A 9 -48.19 -64.63 -3.34
N GLY A 10 -48.89 -64.07 -4.20
CA GLY A 10 -49.22 -62.73 -4.64
C GLY A 10 -48.05 -61.76 -4.86
N VAL A 11 -47.73 -61.56 -6.13
CA VAL A 11 -46.96 -60.41 -6.64
C VAL A 11 -47.82 -59.16 -6.50
N LEU A 12 -47.44 -58.24 -5.64
CA LEU A 12 -47.95 -56.88 -5.69
C LEU A 12 -46.80 -55.98 -6.11
N GLY A 13 -46.75 -55.64 -7.37
CA GLY A 13 -45.78 -54.71 -7.96
C GLY A 13 -46.05 -53.26 -7.53
N CYS A 14 -45.26 -52.75 -6.65
CA CYS A 14 -45.14 -51.29 -6.49
C CYS A 14 -44.14 -50.72 -7.51
N ALA A 15 -44.67 -50.18 -8.57
CA ALA A 15 -43.87 -49.30 -9.47
C ALA A 15 -43.48 -48.04 -8.71
N VAL A 16 -42.26 -48.02 -8.17
CA VAL A 16 -41.63 -46.76 -7.68
C VAL A 16 -41.22 -45.98 -8.91
N CYS A 17 -42.03 -45.00 -9.27
CA CYS A 17 -41.61 -43.94 -10.19
C CYS A 17 -40.44 -43.19 -9.54
N ALA A 18 -39.22 -43.58 -9.87
CA ALA A 18 -38.04 -42.76 -9.62
C ALA A 18 -38.15 -41.51 -10.52
N THR A 19 -38.69 -40.43 -9.99
CA THR A 19 -38.54 -39.10 -10.59
C THR A 19 -37.06 -38.79 -10.50
N ASN A 20 -36.32 -39.03 -11.56
CA ASN A 20 -35.02 -38.44 -11.78
C ASN A 20 -35.25 -36.91 -11.80
N GLY A 21 -35.15 -36.26 -10.64
CA GLY A 21 -35.01 -34.84 -10.54
C GLY A 21 -33.73 -34.45 -11.30
N ALA A 22 -33.87 -33.96 -12.52
CA ALA A 22 -32.77 -33.31 -13.20
C ALA A 22 -32.15 -32.30 -12.21
N PRO A 23 -30.80 -32.25 -12.06
CA PRO A 23 -30.19 -31.25 -11.24
C PRO A 23 -30.70 -29.91 -11.77
N GLY A 24 -31.48 -29.18 -10.96
CA GLY A 24 -32.05 -27.90 -11.35
C GLY A 24 -30.90 -27.00 -11.75
N GLN A 25 -30.81 -26.68 -13.02
CA GLN A 25 -29.94 -25.61 -13.48
C GLN A 25 -30.34 -24.38 -12.65
N SER A 26 -29.49 -23.97 -11.74
CA SER A 26 -29.70 -22.72 -11.01
C SER A 26 -29.86 -21.63 -12.05
N ALA A 27 -31.05 -21.01 -12.12
CA ALA A 27 -31.36 -20.02 -13.11
C ALA A 27 -30.32 -18.90 -12.98
N SER A 28 -29.54 -18.67 -14.05
CA SER A 28 -28.57 -17.59 -14.10
C SER A 28 -29.27 -16.24 -14.16
N GLY A 29 -28.61 -15.19 -13.67
CA GLY A 29 -29.07 -13.82 -13.78
C GLY A 29 -28.36 -13.05 -14.89
N THR A 30 -28.83 -11.84 -15.11
CA THR A 30 -28.26 -10.88 -16.07
C THR A 30 -27.83 -9.61 -15.35
N LEU A 31 -26.69 -9.07 -15.72
CA LEU A 31 -26.24 -7.75 -15.34
C LEU A 31 -26.40 -6.79 -16.52
N GLU A 32 -27.05 -5.66 -16.32
CA GLU A 32 -27.06 -4.50 -17.21
C GLU A 32 -26.43 -3.32 -16.48
N PHE A 33 -25.58 -2.57 -17.16
CA PHE A 33 -25.00 -1.36 -16.59
C PHE A 33 -24.94 -0.23 -17.62
N ALA A 34 -24.93 1.01 -17.13
CA ALA A 34 -24.72 2.19 -17.94
C ALA A 34 -23.65 3.06 -17.27
N ALA A 35 -22.62 3.42 -18.04
CA ALA A 35 -21.50 4.22 -17.59
C ALA A 35 -21.52 5.61 -18.21
N ARG A 36 -21.52 6.65 -17.37
CA ARG A 36 -21.53 8.06 -17.77
C ARG A 36 -20.58 8.87 -16.90
N ILE A 37 -19.85 9.76 -17.56
CA ILE A 37 -18.96 10.72 -16.90
C ILE A 37 -19.52 12.12 -17.14
N THR A 38 -19.59 12.91 -16.09
CA THR A 38 -19.91 14.32 -16.18
C THR A 38 -18.63 15.13 -16.08
N PRO A 39 -18.10 15.68 -17.20
CA PRO A 39 -16.95 16.56 -17.20
C PRO A 39 -17.23 17.86 -16.44
N THR A 40 -16.17 18.60 -16.08
CA THR A 40 -16.32 19.91 -15.45
C THR A 40 -17.09 20.86 -16.39
N ALA A 41 -18.18 21.45 -15.85
CA ALA A 41 -19.05 22.40 -16.59
C ALA A 41 -19.68 21.87 -17.88
N ALA A 42 -19.84 20.54 -18.03
CA ALA A 42 -20.45 19.91 -19.22
C ALA A 42 -21.62 18.99 -18.84
N ARG A 43 -22.28 18.45 -19.83
CA ARG A 43 -23.35 17.45 -19.67
C ARG A 43 -22.75 16.05 -19.49
N PRO A 44 -23.47 15.11 -18.85
CA PRO A 44 -23.04 13.72 -18.78
C PRO A 44 -22.82 13.11 -20.16
N GLU A 45 -21.64 12.53 -20.37
CA GLU A 45 -21.26 11.83 -21.60
C GLU A 45 -21.21 10.32 -21.38
N PRO A 46 -21.67 9.49 -22.33
CA PRO A 46 -21.54 8.05 -22.20
C PRO A 46 -20.09 7.61 -22.35
N VAL A 47 -19.68 6.64 -21.53
CA VAL A 47 -18.41 5.94 -21.68
C VAL A 47 -18.54 4.91 -22.79
N ARG A 48 -17.92 5.18 -23.94
CA ARG A 48 -18.10 4.41 -25.17
C ARG A 48 -16.95 3.43 -25.38
N GLN A 49 -17.30 2.23 -25.89
CA GLN A 49 -16.32 1.22 -26.31
C GLN A 49 -15.22 0.95 -25.24
N PHE A 50 -15.64 0.91 -23.97
CA PHE A 50 -14.76 0.70 -22.84
C PHE A 50 -15.09 -0.66 -22.19
N THR A 51 -14.05 -1.44 -21.88
CA THR A 51 -14.21 -2.76 -21.27
C THR A 51 -14.38 -2.66 -19.77
N PHE A 52 -15.50 -3.19 -19.27
CA PHE A 52 -15.75 -3.40 -17.84
C PHE A 52 -15.57 -4.88 -17.48
N TYR A 53 -15.02 -5.12 -16.30
CA TYR A 53 -14.77 -6.44 -15.75
C TYR A 53 -15.76 -6.72 -14.62
N VAL A 54 -16.40 -7.88 -14.67
CA VAL A 54 -17.27 -8.35 -13.60
C VAL A 54 -16.49 -9.33 -12.76
N LEU A 55 -16.21 -8.95 -11.51
CA LEU A 55 -15.36 -9.68 -10.59
C LEU A 55 -16.19 -10.31 -9.47
N THR A 56 -15.73 -11.43 -8.92
CA THR A 56 -16.32 -12.07 -7.73
C THR A 56 -15.79 -11.51 -6.41
N LYS A 57 -14.90 -10.52 -6.49
CA LYS A 57 -14.29 -9.83 -5.36
C LYS A 57 -13.97 -8.38 -5.75
N SER A 58 -14.07 -7.43 -4.81
CA SER A 58 -13.69 -6.03 -5.05
C SER A 58 -12.25 -5.92 -5.53
N TYR A 59 -12.02 -5.07 -6.53
CA TYR A 59 -10.66 -4.84 -7.03
C TYR A 59 -9.75 -4.24 -5.96
N SER A 60 -10.28 -3.39 -5.10
CA SER A 60 -9.54 -2.82 -3.97
C SER A 60 -9.05 -3.90 -2.98
N GLU A 61 -9.87 -4.93 -2.72
CA GLU A 61 -9.47 -6.08 -1.89
C GLU A 61 -8.46 -6.99 -2.60
N ILE A 62 -8.57 -7.12 -3.92
CA ILE A 62 -7.61 -7.86 -4.74
C ILE A 62 -6.24 -7.18 -4.71
N VAL A 63 -6.19 -5.85 -4.80
CA VAL A 63 -4.95 -5.09 -4.67
C VAL A 63 -4.29 -5.36 -3.31
N LYS A 64 -5.05 -5.31 -2.21
CA LYS A 64 -4.55 -5.63 -0.86
C LYS A 64 -4.05 -7.08 -0.75
N GLU A 65 -4.72 -8.02 -1.40
CA GLU A 65 -4.27 -9.43 -1.44
C GLU A 65 -2.93 -9.59 -2.18
N VAL A 66 -2.78 -8.91 -3.33
CA VAL A 66 -1.52 -8.90 -4.09
C VAL A 66 -0.41 -8.21 -3.30
N GLU A 67 -0.71 -7.12 -2.61
CA GLU A 67 0.23 -6.41 -1.74
C GLU A 67 0.72 -7.30 -0.60
N ALA A 68 -0.19 -8.01 0.07
CA ALA A 68 0.15 -8.96 1.14
C ALA A 68 1.02 -10.13 0.67
N GLN A 69 0.91 -10.52 -0.60
CA GLN A 69 1.74 -11.57 -1.21
C GLN A 69 3.12 -11.05 -1.68
N ASN A 70 3.26 -9.74 -1.87
CA ASN A 70 4.47 -9.09 -2.39
C ASN A 70 5.08 -8.14 -1.37
N THR A 71 5.25 -8.59 -0.13
CA THR A 71 5.77 -7.77 0.96
C THR A 71 7.17 -7.23 0.66
N VAL A 72 7.43 -6.01 1.09
CA VAL A 72 8.77 -5.43 1.20
C VAL A 72 9.27 -5.56 2.63
N ASP A 73 10.57 -5.39 2.80
CA ASP A 73 11.16 -5.34 4.14
C ASP A 73 10.47 -4.25 4.97
N SER A 74 10.28 -4.56 6.26
CA SER A 74 9.77 -3.57 7.19
C SER A 74 10.74 -2.39 7.32
N ARG A 75 10.23 -1.24 7.76
CA ARG A 75 11.02 -0.05 8.04
C ARG A 75 12.25 -0.36 8.90
N ASP A 76 12.06 -1.10 9.97
CA ASP A 76 13.14 -1.44 10.91
C ASP A 76 14.19 -2.34 10.27
N LYS A 77 13.77 -3.31 9.48
CA LYS A 77 14.70 -4.19 8.74
C LYS A 77 15.48 -3.41 7.68
N PHE A 78 14.85 -2.44 7.02
CA PHE A 78 15.55 -1.54 6.11
C PHE A 78 16.60 -0.71 6.85
N ILE A 79 16.24 -0.10 8.01
CA ILE A 79 17.18 0.67 8.83
C ILE A 79 18.36 -0.17 9.27
N GLU A 80 18.15 -1.43 9.70
CA GLU A 80 19.23 -2.34 10.09
C GLU A 80 20.22 -2.58 8.95
N GLY A 81 19.74 -2.65 7.71
CA GLY A 81 20.56 -2.85 6.52
C GLY A 81 21.38 -1.62 6.09
N LEU A 82 21.16 -0.45 6.69
CA LEU A 82 21.89 0.77 6.34
C LEU A 82 23.35 0.72 6.88
N LYS A 83 24.26 1.38 6.15
CA LYS A 83 25.65 1.59 6.58
C LYS A 83 25.75 2.85 7.42
N LEU A 84 25.11 2.86 8.59
CA LEU A 84 25.06 3.95 9.54
C LEU A 84 25.55 3.46 10.92
N SER A 85 25.85 4.40 11.83
CA SER A 85 26.15 4.05 13.22
C SER A 85 24.96 3.33 13.89
N ALA A 86 25.21 2.58 14.94
CA ALA A 86 24.16 1.94 15.73
C ALA A 86 23.23 3.00 16.34
N GLU A 87 23.80 4.08 16.82
CA GLU A 87 23.12 5.19 17.48
C GLU A 87 22.17 5.91 16.50
N LEU A 88 22.59 6.16 15.26
CA LEU A 88 21.70 6.76 14.26
C LEU A 88 20.58 5.80 13.85
N LYS A 89 20.84 4.50 13.75
CA LYS A 89 19.81 3.51 13.48
C LYS A 89 18.75 3.47 14.59
N GLU A 90 19.17 3.48 15.86
CA GLU A 90 18.23 3.52 16.99
C GLU A 90 17.44 4.84 16.99
N TRP A 91 18.10 5.97 16.71
CA TRP A 91 17.43 7.25 16.60
C TRP A 91 16.35 7.24 15.48
N LEU A 92 16.68 6.72 14.28
CA LEU A 92 15.74 6.60 13.18
C LEU A 92 14.55 5.70 13.51
N LYS A 93 14.74 4.63 14.29
CA LYS A 93 13.64 3.77 14.75
C LYS A 93 12.75 4.44 15.79
N ALA A 94 13.36 5.22 16.70
CA ALA A 94 12.64 5.92 17.76
C ALA A 94 11.80 7.11 17.23
N HIS A 95 12.25 7.73 16.15
CA HIS A 95 11.59 8.87 15.52
C HIS A 95 10.97 8.43 14.19
N ASP A 96 9.75 8.85 13.89
CA ASP A 96 9.09 8.50 12.61
C ASP A 96 9.55 9.43 11.49
N VAL A 97 10.88 9.54 11.31
CA VAL A 97 11.54 10.42 10.35
C VAL A 97 12.55 9.63 9.53
N PHE A 98 12.48 9.75 8.21
CA PHE A 98 13.50 9.25 7.29
C PHE A 98 14.29 10.37 6.63
N ASP A 99 13.65 11.51 6.39
CA ASP A 99 14.31 12.66 5.77
C ASP A 99 15.12 13.46 6.78
N LEU A 100 16.41 13.16 6.83
CA LEU A 100 17.38 13.89 7.66
C LEU A 100 17.76 15.27 7.08
N THR A 101 17.21 15.63 5.91
CA THR A 101 17.45 16.93 5.27
C THR A 101 16.25 17.88 5.38
N THR A 102 15.26 17.50 6.18
CA THR A 102 14.10 18.36 6.44
C THR A 102 14.49 19.62 7.19
N PRO A 103 13.97 20.80 6.81
CA PRO A 103 14.24 22.06 7.50
C PRO A 103 13.88 22.07 8.99
N ASP A 104 12.96 21.20 9.41
CA ASP A 104 12.52 21.08 10.82
C ASP A 104 13.35 20.09 11.64
N LEU A 105 14.42 19.53 11.10
CA LEU A 105 15.26 18.56 11.80
C LEU A 105 15.84 19.14 13.10
N ASP A 106 16.20 20.41 13.12
CA ASP A 106 16.72 21.12 14.29
C ASP A 106 15.75 21.14 15.48
N ARG A 107 14.45 20.97 15.25
CA ARG A 107 13.42 20.85 16.29
C ARG A 107 13.28 19.44 16.84
N LEU A 108 13.71 18.44 16.09
CA LEU A 108 13.61 17.04 16.46
C LEU A 108 14.86 16.53 17.18
N VAL A 109 16.01 17.11 16.83
CA VAL A 109 17.31 16.71 17.37
C VAL A 109 17.61 17.46 18.66
N THR A 110 17.78 16.72 19.75
CA THR A 110 18.16 17.27 21.05
C THR A 110 19.67 17.48 21.17
N PRO A 111 20.17 18.29 22.13
CA PRO A 111 21.60 18.37 22.42
C PRO A 111 22.24 17.02 22.76
N ASP A 112 21.48 16.12 23.39
CA ASP A 112 21.95 14.77 23.71
C ASP A 112 22.07 13.90 22.45
N ASP A 113 21.14 14.02 21.51
CA ASP A 113 21.23 13.33 20.21
C ASP A 113 22.48 13.78 19.45
N ILE A 114 22.75 15.09 19.42
CA ILE A 114 23.95 15.64 18.76
C ILE A 114 25.23 15.05 19.34
N LEU A 115 25.27 14.83 20.64
CA LEU A 115 26.46 14.31 21.30
C LEU A 115 26.64 12.80 21.17
N HIS A 116 25.54 12.05 21.13
CA HIS A 116 25.58 10.59 21.18
C HIS A 116 25.47 9.92 19.81
N VAL A 117 24.91 10.60 18.80
CA VAL A 117 24.85 10.11 17.42
C VAL A 117 26.05 10.64 16.63
N PRO A 118 26.99 9.79 16.22
CA PRO A 118 28.24 10.22 15.57
C PRO A 118 28.00 11.08 14.32
N GLU A 119 27.01 10.76 13.52
CA GLU A 119 26.66 11.50 12.32
C GLU A 119 26.14 12.92 12.66
N PHE A 120 25.34 13.06 13.70
CA PHE A 120 24.85 14.37 14.15
C PHE A 120 25.97 15.22 14.75
N LEU A 121 26.86 14.62 15.53
CA LEU A 121 28.02 15.33 16.07
C LEU A 121 28.91 15.86 14.93
N LEU A 122 29.19 15.01 13.94
CA LEU A 122 29.99 15.40 12.78
C LEU A 122 29.32 16.49 11.95
N ALA A 123 28.01 16.37 11.71
CA ALA A 123 27.20 17.37 11.01
C ALA A 123 27.22 18.71 11.75
N TYR A 124 27.03 18.69 13.07
CA TYR A 124 27.11 19.88 13.93
C TYR A 124 28.48 20.55 13.87
N GLN A 125 29.56 19.78 13.96
CA GLN A 125 30.92 20.30 13.86
C GLN A 125 31.21 20.93 12.49
N ARG A 126 30.72 20.33 11.41
CA ARG A 126 30.91 20.82 10.05
C ARG A 126 30.10 22.08 9.78
N SER A 127 28.80 22.11 10.09
CA SER A 127 27.96 23.28 9.88
C SER A 127 28.46 24.51 10.65
N ASN A 128 29.14 24.31 11.77
CA ASN A 128 29.72 25.38 12.61
C ASN A 128 31.21 25.59 12.39
N SER A 129 31.86 24.97 11.40
CA SER A 129 33.32 25.10 11.17
C SER A 129 33.75 26.39 10.49
N GLY A 130 32.83 27.12 9.84
CA GLY A 130 33.10 28.28 9.00
C GLY A 130 33.47 29.59 9.71
N GLY A 131 33.71 29.57 11.03
CA GLY A 131 34.14 30.73 11.79
C GLY A 131 33.06 31.78 12.06
N VAL A 132 31.81 31.55 11.64
CA VAL A 132 30.66 32.42 11.88
C VAL A 132 30.19 32.30 13.33
N THR A 133 30.30 31.13 13.91
CA THR A 133 29.90 30.86 15.31
C THR A 133 31.11 30.96 16.22
N THR A 134 31.13 31.99 17.06
CA THR A 134 32.22 32.22 18.03
C THR A 134 31.95 31.43 19.33
N GLY A 135 33.03 30.97 19.99
CA GLY A 135 32.97 30.41 21.32
C GLY A 135 32.59 28.92 21.38
N ILE A 136 32.47 28.22 20.23
CA ILE A 136 32.22 26.78 20.20
C ILE A 136 33.36 26.04 20.91
N PRO A 137 33.07 25.14 21.86
CA PRO A 137 34.07 24.30 22.47
C PRO A 137 34.81 23.46 21.43
N LYS A 138 36.12 23.41 21.49
CA LYS A 138 36.96 22.59 20.63
C LYS A 138 37.39 21.34 21.37
N PRO A 139 37.40 20.15 20.72
CA PRO A 139 37.91 18.94 21.34
C PRO A 139 39.40 19.10 21.66
N LYS A 140 39.78 18.70 22.88
CA LYS A 140 41.17 18.62 23.32
C LYS A 140 41.74 17.21 23.23
N TYR A 141 40.87 16.22 23.05
CA TYR A 141 41.29 14.83 22.87
C TYR A 141 41.83 14.62 21.46
N VAL A 142 42.74 13.69 21.31
CA VAL A 142 43.27 13.24 20.03
C VAL A 142 43.06 11.74 19.89
N ASP A 143 42.73 11.25 18.71
CA ASP A 143 42.42 9.82 18.48
C ASP A 143 43.59 8.89 18.85
N ALA A 144 44.83 9.34 18.74
CA ALA A 144 46.00 8.58 19.18
C ALA A 144 45.96 8.24 20.68
N ASP A 145 45.37 9.09 21.51
CA ASP A 145 45.26 8.86 22.97
C ASP A 145 44.24 7.77 23.29
N LYS A 146 43.31 7.46 22.35
CA LYS A 146 42.31 6.40 22.57
C LYS A 146 42.96 5.04 22.88
N THR A 147 44.12 4.78 22.27
CA THR A 147 44.88 3.55 22.51
C THR A 147 46.06 3.77 23.47
N ALA A 148 46.74 4.92 23.34
CA ALA A 148 47.95 5.20 24.12
C ALA A 148 47.65 5.63 25.56
N ASN A 149 46.58 6.35 25.81
CA ASN A 149 46.14 6.83 27.12
C ASN A 149 44.63 6.93 27.23
N PRO A 150 43.89 5.79 27.35
CA PRO A 150 42.45 5.74 27.38
C PRO A 150 41.80 6.60 28.46
N GLU A 151 42.40 6.68 29.62
CA GLU A 151 41.86 7.48 30.74
C GLU A 151 41.86 8.98 30.42
N ARG A 152 42.98 9.48 29.89
CA ARG A 152 43.08 10.86 29.43
C ARG A 152 42.10 11.15 28.29
N TYR A 153 42.02 10.25 27.32
CA TYR A 153 41.08 10.38 26.19
C TYR A 153 39.64 10.51 26.70
N ASN A 154 39.20 9.55 27.55
CA ASN A 154 37.85 9.52 28.08
C ASN A 154 37.53 10.77 28.91
N LYS A 155 38.45 11.23 29.74
CA LYS A 155 38.27 12.44 30.54
C LYS A 155 38.08 13.66 29.65
N GLN A 156 38.95 13.86 28.65
CA GLN A 156 38.89 15.00 27.76
C GLN A 156 37.64 14.95 26.84
N LEU A 157 37.19 13.74 26.43
CA LEU A 157 35.98 13.54 25.72
C LEU A 157 34.74 13.97 26.53
N GLN A 158 34.69 13.55 27.80
CA GLN A 158 33.60 13.93 28.69
C GLN A 158 33.58 15.43 29.00
N GLU A 159 34.73 16.03 29.23
CA GLU A 159 34.86 17.50 29.41
C GLU A 159 34.33 18.25 28.15
N TYR A 160 34.69 17.74 26.98
CA TYR A 160 34.22 18.31 25.71
C TYR A 160 32.69 18.17 25.57
N TYR A 161 32.12 17.00 25.85
CA TYR A 161 30.68 16.78 25.75
C TYR A 161 29.89 17.66 26.70
N VAL A 162 30.35 17.80 27.96
CA VAL A 162 29.71 18.69 28.95
C VAL A 162 29.73 20.14 28.47
N ALA A 163 30.89 20.60 27.97
CA ALA A 163 31.04 21.95 27.47
C ALA A 163 30.16 22.20 26.22
N LEU A 164 30.15 21.25 25.29
CA LEU A 164 29.38 21.36 24.05
C LEU A 164 27.88 21.32 24.33
N LYS A 165 27.41 20.45 25.22
CA LYS A 165 26.01 20.41 25.63
C LYS A 165 25.54 21.76 26.18
N LYS A 166 26.32 22.31 27.11
CA LYS A 166 26.02 23.64 27.69
C LYS A 166 26.01 24.73 26.62
N PHE A 167 26.93 24.65 25.67
CA PHE A 167 27.01 25.63 24.59
C PHE A 167 25.78 25.57 23.70
N ILE A 168 25.35 24.35 23.23
CA ILE A 168 24.16 24.16 22.41
C ILE A 168 22.91 24.64 23.14
N GLN A 169 22.76 24.30 24.43
CA GLN A 169 21.62 24.73 25.24
C GLN A 169 21.53 26.27 25.35
N SER A 170 22.69 26.96 25.41
CA SER A 170 22.75 28.43 25.47
C SER A 170 22.63 29.08 24.12
N ASN A 171 22.85 28.35 23.03
CA ASN A 171 22.87 28.84 21.64
C ASN A 171 22.11 27.86 20.70
N PRO A 172 20.80 27.67 20.88
CA PRO A 172 20.05 26.67 20.13
C PRO A 172 20.07 26.89 18.62
N SER A 173 20.21 28.15 18.15
CA SER A 173 20.30 28.46 16.73
C SER A 173 21.54 27.86 16.05
N THR A 174 22.54 27.37 16.81
CA THR A 174 23.73 26.73 16.24
C THR A 174 23.42 25.32 15.70
N VAL A 175 22.25 24.76 16.03
CA VAL A 175 21.79 23.48 15.49
C VAL A 175 21.25 23.61 14.07
N SER A 176 20.72 24.78 13.71
CA SER A 176 20.22 25.03 12.35
C SER A 176 21.33 24.85 11.30
N GLY A 177 21.00 24.18 10.21
CA GLY A 177 21.93 23.90 9.12
C GLY A 177 22.62 22.53 9.20
N ILE A 178 22.41 21.76 10.28
CA ILE A 178 22.96 20.39 10.37
C ILE A 178 22.37 19.48 9.30
N GLU A 179 21.13 19.71 8.87
CA GLU A 179 20.42 18.96 7.85
C GLU A 179 21.17 18.97 6.51
N LEU A 180 21.87 20.03 6.18
CA LEU A 180 22.67 20.16 4.95
C LEU A 180 23.84 19.19 4.94
N GLU A 181 24.43 18.93 6.12
CA GLU A 181 25.57 18.04 6.28
C GLU A 181 25.19 16.55 6.34
N LEU A 182 23.90 16.25 6.48
CA LEU A 182 23.37 14.87 6.58
C LEU A 182 22.93 14.28 5.24
N THR A 183 23.02 15.03 4.15
CA THR A 183 22.63 14.56 2.80
C THR A 183 23.27 13.22 2.43
N GLY A 184 24.54 13.01 2.78
CA GLY A 184 25.28 11.78 2.45
C GLY A 184 24.85 10.53 3.23
N VAL A 185 24.13 10.72 4.33
CA VAL A 185 23.63 9.63 5.21
C VAL A 185 22.12 9.55 5.24
N ASN A 186 21.42 10.40 4.47
CA ASN A 186 19.96 10.46 4.42
C ASN A 186 19.37 9.21 3.75
N PRO A 187 18.55 8.39 4.45
CA PRO A 187 17.99 7.18 3.88
C PRO A 187 16.73 7.40 3.03
N GLU A 188 16.12 8.59 3.07
CA GLU A 188 14.80 8.89 2.50
C GLU A 188 14.69 8.51 1.03
N GLN A 189 15.63 8.96 0.19
CA GLN A 189 15.56 8.69 -1.25
C GLN A 189 15.52 7.18 -1.55
N LYS A 190 16.34 6.39 -0.85
CA LYS A 190 16.40 4.95 -1.04
C LYS A 190 15.13 4.26 -0.55
N TRP A 191 14.59 4.72 0.57
CA TRP A 191 13.33 4.21 1.11
C TRP A 191 12.15 4.53 0.19
N SER A 192 12.00 5.77 -0.24
CA SER A 192 10.97 6.20 -1.19
C SER A 192 11.05 5.45 -2.52
N GLN A 193 12.26 5.16 -3.01
CA GLN A 193 12.44 4.35 -4.20
C GLN A 193 11.90 2.93 -4.00
N ILE A 194 12.25 2.25 -2.89
CA ILE A 194 11.75 0.91 -2.57
C ILE A 194 10.22 0.89 -2.51
N GLN A 195 9.61 1.87 -1.83
CA GLN A 195 8.15 1.99 -1.72
C GLN A 195 7.50 2.23 -3.09
N SER A 196 8.09 3.10 -3.91
CA SER A 196 7.58 3.39 -5.26
C SER A 196 7.67 2.18 -6.18
N GLU A 197 8.77 1.43 -6.14
CA GLU A 197 8.95 0.22 -6.93
C GLU A 197 7.98 -0.88 -6.49
N HIS A 198 7.77 -1.04 -5.19
CA HIS A 198 6.77 -1.96 -4.65
C HIS A 198 5.36 -1.61 -5.14
N ARG A 199 4.94 -0.35 -4.98
CA ARG A 199 3.65 0.15 -5.44
C ARG A 199 3.44 -0.12 -6.94
N ARG A 200 4.43 0.22 -7.77
CA ARG A 200 4.37 -0.04 -9.23
C ARG A 200 4.24 -1.52 -9.55
N ARG A 201 4.92 -2.40 -8.78
CA ARG A 201 4.82 -3.84 -8.93
C ARG A 201 3.41 -4.34 -8.63
N VAL A 202 2.84 -3.95 -7.49
CA VAL A 202 1.47 -4.29 -7.09
C VAL A 202 0.46 -3.84 -8.14
N LEU A 203 0.51 -2.57 -8.56
CA LEU A 203 -0.40 -2.02 -9.57
C LEU A 203 -0.30 -2.72 -10.94
N ARG A 204 0.86 -3.25 -11.28
CA ARG A 204 1.04 -4.03 -12.52
C ARG A 204 0.48 -5.45 -12.39
N MET A 205 0.64 -6.09 -11.23
CA MET A 205 0.23 -7.48 -10.99
C MET A 205 -1.26 -7.63 -10.70
N ALA A 206 -1.86 -6.67 -10.01
CA ALA A 206 -3.24 -6.77 -9.55
C ALA A 206 -4.28 -6.97 -10.68
N PRO A 207 -4.21 -6.30 -11.85
CA PRO A 207 -5.16 -6.52 -12.94
C PRO A 207 -5.08 -7.93 -13.53
N GLU A 208 -3.88 -8.48 -13.67
CA GLU A 208 -3.68 -9.85 -14.14
C GLU A 208 -4.22 -10.86 -13.12
N TYR A 209 -3.93 -10.65 -11.85
CA TYR A 209 -4.42 -11.49 -10.76
C TYR A 209 -5.95 -11.43 -10.64
N ALA A 210 -6.56 -10.26 -10.82
CA ALA A 210 -8.01 -10.10 -10.86
C ALA A 210 -8.64 -10.91 -12.00
N GLN A 211 -8.06 -10.81 -13.21
CA GLN A 211 -8.58 -11.49 -14.40
C GLN A 211 -8.37 -13.00 -14.36
N THR A 212 -7.30 -13.49 -13.72
CA THR A 212 -7.02 -14.93 -13.66
C THR A 212 -7.79 -15.64 -12.54
N LYS A 213 -8.04 -14.96 -11.40
CA LYS A 213 -8.60 -15.62 -10.22
C LYS A 213 -10.06 -15.23 -9.93
N TYR A 214 -10.45 -14.02 -10.25
CA TYR A 214 -11.72 -13.44 -9.80
C TYR A 214 -12.65 -13.01 -10.95
N LEU A 215 -12.27 -13.18 -12.20
CA LEU A 215 -13.09 -12.78 -13.34
C LEU A 215 -14.31 -13.70 -13.52
N ALA A 216 -15.51 -13.13 -13.42
CA ALA A 216 -16.76 -13.79 -13.80
C ALA A 216 -17.10 -13.56 -15.28
N GLY A 217 -16.71 -12.39 -15.82
CA GLY A 217 -16.89 -12.04 -17.21
C GLY A 217 -16.48 -10.60 -17.50
N LYS A 218 -16.55 -10.21 -18.76
CA LYS A 218 -16.30 -8.85 -19.22
C LYS A 218 -17.32 -8.43 -20.26
N ALA A 219 -17.61 -7.15 -20.31
CA ALA A 219 -18.50 -6.56 -21.32
C ALA A 219 -17.99 -5.20 -21.73
N ASP A 220 -18.06 -4.93 -23.03
CA ASP A 220 -17.74 -3.61 -23.59
C ASP A 220 -19.01 -2.75 -23.62
N THR A 221 -18.85 -1.46 -23.37
CA THR A 221 -19.95 -0.51 -23.53
C THR A 221 -20.20 -0.18 -25.02
N ASP A 222 -21.48 0.01 -25.38
CA ASP A 222 -21.89 0.51 -26.65
C ASP A 222 -21.69 2.04 -26.80
N LEU A 223 -22.24 2.62 -27.87
CA LEU A 223 -22.14 4.07 -28.12
C LEU A 223 -22.97 4.92 -27.16
N ASP A 224 -23.93 4.31 -26.45
CA ASP A 224 -24.75 4.94 -25.40
C ASP A 224 -24.18 4.73 -24.01
N GLY A 225 -23.03 4.06 -23.90
CA GLY A 225 -22.35 3.73 -22.64
C GLY A 225 -22.99 2.55 -21.89
N ARG A 226 -23.76 1.70 -22.58
CA ARG A 226 -24.44 0.55 -21.97
C ARG A 226 -23.66 -0.72 -22.21
N GLY A 227 -23.63 -1.58 -21.21
CA GLY A 227 -23.09 -2.92 -21.33
C GLY A 227 -23.98 -3.93 -20.65
N SER A 228 -23.88 -5.20 -21.06
CA SER A 228 -24.61 -6.29 -20.43
C SER A 228 -23.79 -7.57 -20.39
N LEU A 229 -24.05 -8.38 -19.36
CA LEU A 229 -23.46 -9.71 -19.20
C LEU A 229 -24.55 -10.68 -18.71
N THR A 230 -24.76 -11.75 -19.44
CA THR A 230 -25.76 -12.80 -19.16
C THR A 230 -25.08 -14.04 -18.59
N GLY A 231 -25.85 -14.93 -17.99
CA GLY A 231 -25.34 -16.23 -17.55
C GLY A 231 -24.57 -16.19 -16.23
N LEU A 232 -24.68 -15.11 -15.46
CA LEU A 232 -24.05 -15.02 -14.15
C LEU A 232 -24.77 -15.89 -13.12
N ALA A 233 -24.03 -16.66 -12.33
CA ALA A 233 -24.59 -17.36 -11.17
C ALA A 233 -25.11 -16.34 -10.13
N PRO A 234 -26.15 -16.68 -9.36
CA PRO A 234 -26.58 -15.82 -8.25
C PRO A 234 -25.45 -15.61 -7.25
N GLY A 235 -25.22 -14.36 -6.84
CA GLY A 235 -24.12 -13.99 -5.94
C GLY A 235 -23.82 -12.50 -5.94
N GLU A 236 -22.79 -12.14 -5.20
CA GLU A 236 -22.25 -10.77 -5.17
C GLU A 236 -21.10 -10.65 -6.16
N TYR A 237 -21.09 -9.55 -6.88
CA TYR A 237 -20.10 -9.21 -7.89
C TYR A 237 -19.72 -7.74 -7.82
N TRP A 238 -18.64 -7.36 -8.49
CA TRP A 238 -18.19 -5.98 -8.63
C TRP A 238 -18.03 -5.65 -10.13
N VAL A 239 -18.60 -4.54 -10.54
CA VAL A 239 -18.36 -3.96 -11.88
C VAL A 239 -17.16 -3.05 -11.78
N SER A 240 -16.05 -3.46 -12.36
CA SER A 240 -14.75 -2.82 -12.16
C SER A 240 -14.08 -2.41 -13.46
N THR A 241 -13.38 -1.31 -13.44
CA THR A 241 -12.46 -0.89 -14.52
C THR A 241 -11.03 -1.35 -14.26
N LEU A 242 -10.81 -2.10 -13.18
CA LEU A 242 -9.50 -2.44 -12.66
C LEU A 242 -8.70 -1.16 -12.36
N ASN A 243 -7.51 -1.02 -12.96
CA ASN A 243 -6.68 0.19 -12.86
C ASN A 243 -6.76 1.08 -14.10
N LEU A 244 -7.82 0.92 -14.93
CA LEU A 244 -8.02 1.72 -16.12
C LEU A 244 -9.02 2.84 -15.85
N ASP A 245 -8.75 4.01 -16.43
CA ASP A 245 -9.67 5.13 -16.38
C ASP A 245 -10.43 5.27 -17.69
N ALA A 246 -11.74 5.43 -17.58
CA ALA A 246 -12.56 5.93 -18.66
C ALA A 246 -12.48 7.46 -18.69
N ASN A 247 -12.52 8.03 -19.90
CA ASN A 247 -12.31 9.46 -20.12
C ASN A 247 -13.53 10.10 -20.75
N ALA A 248 -13.89 11.29 -20.28
CA ALA A 248 -14.79 12.21 -20.98
C ALA A 248 -14.34 13.65 -20.70
N GLY A 249 -14.00 14.37 -21.75
CA GLY A 249 -13.45 15.72 -21.65
C GLY A 249 -12.19 15.78 -20.78
N ASP A 250 -12.26 16.57 -19.70
CA ASP A 250 -11.18 16.76 -18.71
C ASP A 250 -11.23 15.76 -17.55
N THR A 251 -12.25 14.91 -17.50
CA THR A 251 -12.52 14.01 -16.36
C THR A 251 -12.12 12.58 -16.69
N ARG A 252 -11.43 11.94 -15.73
CA ARG A 252 -11.04 10.54 -15.78
C ARG A 252 -11.56 9.84 -14.53
N LEU A 253 -12.28 8.72 -14.73
CA LEU A 253 -12.89 7.98 -13.63
C LEU A 253 -12.71 6.48 -13.81
N GLY A 254 -12.52 5.80 -12.67
CA GLY A 254 -12.62 4.36 -12.58
C GLY A 254 -13.76 3.94 -11.66
N TRP A 255 -14.13 2.67 -11.71
CA TRP A 255 -15.19 2.10 -10.88
C TRP A 255 -14.80 0.75 -10.30
N ASP A 256 -15.37 0.45 -9.13
CA ASP A 256 -15.35 -0.84 -8.46
C ASP A 256 -16.63 -0.97 -7.63
N VAL A 257 -17.77 -1.13 -8.32
CA VAL A 257 -19.12 -1.00 -7.76
C VAL A 257 -19.74 -2.36 -7.50
N PRO A 258 -20.18 -2.66 -6.24
CA PRO A 258 -20.82 -3.92 -5.90
C PRO A 258 -22.20 -4.05 -6.54
N VAL A 259 -22.56 -5.28 -6.92
CA VAL A 259 -23.86 -5.64 -7.47
C VAL A 259 -24.24 -7.06 -7.04
N THR A 260 -25.50 -7.25 -6.65
CA THR A 260 -26.06 -8.56 -6.33
C THR A 260 -26.85 -9.11 -7.49
N ILE A 261 -26.47 -10.28 -7.99
CA ILE A 261 -27.18 -11.02 -9.04
C ILE A 261 -28.10 -12.03 -8.38
N ARG A 262 -29.37 -12.05 -8.80
CA ARG A 262 -30.38 -13.02 -8.36
C ARG A 262 -30.79 -13.92 -9.52
N ALA A 263 -31.17 -15.14 -9.20
CA ALA A 263 -31.60 -16.14 -10.16
C ALA A 263 -32.76 -15.62 -11.02
N GLY A 264 -32.62 -15.70 -12.34
CA GLY A 264 -33.66 -15.31 -13.32
C GLY A 264 -33.98 -13.82 -13.36
N GLN A 265 -33.19 -12.97 -12.67
CA GLN A 265 -33.41 -11.52 -12.64
C GLN A 265 -32.32 -10.74 -13.38
N THR A 266 -32.69 -9.54 -13.80
CA THR A 266 -31.73 -8.55 -14.34
C THR A 266 -31.42 -7.54 -13.26
N ALA A 267 -30.14 -7.48 -12.83
CA ALA A 267 -29.62 -6.42 -11.99
C ALA A 267 -29.16 -5.24 -12.85
N ARG A 268 -29.42 -4.01 -12.39
CA ARG A 268 -29.06 -2.78 -13.10
C ARG A 268 -28.16 -1.92 -12.25
N VAL A 269 -27.08 -1.41 -12.86
CA VAL A 269 -26.09 -0.55 -12.21
C VAL A 269 -25.81 0.68 -13.05
N GLU A 270 -25.87 1.85 -12.43
CA GLU A 270 -25.46 3.12 -13.01
C GLU A 270 -24.07 3.47 -12.49
N LEU A 271 -23.11 3.66 -13.41
CA LEU A 271 -21.74 4.05 -13.13
C LEU A 271 -21.57 5.53 -13.47
N THR A 272 -21.35 6.34 -12.44
CA THR A 272 -21.33 7.80 -12.55
C THR A 272 -20.20 8.40 -11.73
N ASN A 273 -20.02 9.72 -11.76
CA ASN A 273 -19.05 10.41 -10.91
C ASN A 273 -19.31 10.19 -9.39
N LEU A 274 -20.57 9.85 -9.01
CA LEU A 274 -20.94 9.70 -7.59
C LEU A 274 -20.45 8.41 -6.97
N ASN A 275 -20.23 7.36 -7.75
CA ASN A 275 -19.75 6.06 -7.28
C ASN A 275 -18.43 5.65 -7.94
N ALA A 276 -17.74 6.62 -8.54
CA ALA A 276 -16.39 6.44 -9.04
C ALA A 276 -15.41 6.25 -7.87
N VAL A 277 -14.35 5.51 -8.14
CA VAL A 277 -13.25 5.28 -7.21
C VAL A 277 -11.95 5.79 -7.82
N ASP A 278 -11.00 6.17 -6.98
CA ASP A 278 -9.65 6.44 -7.44
C ASP A 278 -8.94 5.10 -7.69
N THR A 279 -8.84 4.73 -8.95
CA THR A 279 -8.19 3.48 -9.38
C THR A 279 -6.67 3.53 -9.25
N HIS A 280 -6.10 4.71 -9.05
CA HIS A 280 -4.66 4.95 -8.87
C HIS A 280 -4.28 5.24 -7.41
N ALA A 281 -5.26 5.47 -6.54
CA ALA A 281 -5.02 5.48 -5.12
C ALA A 281 -4.55 4.07 -4.72
N ALA A 282 -3.23 3.92 -4.70
CA ALA A 282 -2.66 2.76 -4.05
C ALA A 282 -3.17 2.75 -2.61
N ALA A 283 -3.50 1.58 -2.10
CA ALA A 283 -3.76 1.41 -0.67
C ALA A 283 -2.70 2.15 0.17
N PRO A 284 -3.08 2.71 1.30
CA PRO A 284 -2.25 3.57 2.14
C PRO A 284 -0.95 2.91 2.56
#